data_c5363a6b7c68f045f5288853deed8c31
#
_entry.id   c5363a6b7c68f045f5288853deed8c31
#
_cell.length_a   1.000
_cell.length_b   1.000
_cell.length_c   1.000
_cell.angle_alpha   90.00
_cell.angle_beta   90.00
_cell.angle_gamma   90.00
#
_symmetry.space_group_name_H-M   'P 1'
#
loop_
_entity.id
_entity.type
_entity.pdbx_description
1 polymer ?
#
loop_
_entity_poly.entity_id
_entity_poly.type
_entity_poly.pdbx_seq_one_letter_code
_entity_poly.pdbx_strand_id
1 'polypeptide(L)'
;MTTTSLSLTELLNALGSPERLTALKGIRRGIERECLRITPDGRLAQSDHPRALGSALTHPNITTDYSESLLEFITPATDSIDSLMEQLGDIHHHVIQHLGDERIWPLSMPCFVGGEESIRLAQYGSSNIGKMKTLYRQGLKNRYGSLMQVIAGVHFNFSMPDSFWSEWQDLVCEGCCSQRFISDKYMGLIRNVYRFGWLVPYLFGASPAICESFLKGRKSNLPFEKTGKGTLYLPYATALRLSDLGYTNSAQAGLKISHDNLPAYVSSLRRAINTHNPDFAKIGVKVDGEYRQLNDNVLQLENELYAPIRPKRTPRSGEKPSDALDQRGIEYIELRTVDVNPFTPLGIDADQIRFFDLFLAWCLLRPSPVLSDEEIARNRRNQNKVVLEGRRPGLMLEDEQGNAIGLKEYGLKLFDELAQVADLLDRCCGRNRYRETLAMHREKLLNPELTYSARMLKELLESGKDNGCYGDKLATRYREELLAGELQYWDEAYFAGEAKDSLAKQRERERSDSLSFDDFLADYFGTTTTTTTA
;
A
#
# COMPACT_ATOMS: atom_id res chain seq x y z
N MET A 1 32.37 14.32 -11.02
CA MET A 1 31.82 14.82 -9.74
C MET A 1 32.13 13.78 -8.69
N THR A 2 32.88 14.13 -7.68
CA THR A 2 33.24 13.24 -6.55
C THR A 2 32.09 13.31 -5.54
N THR A 3 31.31 12.26 -5.45
CA THR A 3 30.32 12.09 -4.35
C THR A 3 31.05 11.52 -3.14
N THR A 4 31.02 12.22 -2.03
CA THR A 4 31.54 11.74 -0.77
C THR A 4 30.56 10.69 -0.21
N SER A 5 31.00 9.45 -0.04
CA SER A 5 30.21 8.40 0.61
C SER A 5 30.40 8.50 2.11
N LEU A 6 29.36 8.92 2.84
CA LEU A 6 29.34 8.95 4.29
C LEU A 6 28.71 7.64 4.82
N SER A 7 29.24 7.13 5.92
CA SER A 7 28.56 6.09 6.71
C SER A 7 27.29 6.67 7.36
N LEU A 8 26.38 5.80 7.83
CA LEU A 8 25.17 6.24 8.53
C LEU A 8 25.53 7.17 9.71
N THR A 9 26.48 6.78 10.55
CA THR A 9 26.87 7.56 11.73
C THR A 9 27.46 8.93 11.36
N GLU A 10 28.32 9.00 10.33
CA GLU A 10 28.87 10.28 9.86
C GLU A 10 27.78 11.20 9.31
N LEU A 11 26.84 10.65 8.53
CA LEU A 11 25.72 11.42 7.99
C LEU A 11 24.79 11.92 9.10
N LEU A 12 24.45 11.06 10.09
CA LEU A 12 23.62 11.45 11.23
C LEU A 12 24.27 12.56 12.07
N ASN A 13 25.59 12.47 12.30
CA ASN A 13 26.33 13.52 13.01
C ASN A 13 26.31 14.86 12.24
N ALA A 14 26.50 14.82 10.93
CA ALA A 14 26.50 16.00 10.10
C ALA A 14 25.11 16.67 10.03
N LEU A 15 24.04 15.88 9.82
CA LEU A 15 22.64 16.36 9.81
C LEU A 15 22.17 16.80 11.20
N GLY A 16 22.73 16.22 12.25
CA GLY A 16 22.42 16.55 13.65
C GLY A 16 23.11 17.80 14.17
N SER A 17 23.90 18.52 13.37
CA SER A 17 24.48 19.80 13.78
C SER A 17 23.38 20.85 14.01
N PRO A 18 23.59 21.84 14.92
CA PRO A 18 22.57 22.86 15.22
C PRO A 18 22.04 23.59 13.98
N GLU A 19 22.91 23.81 12.98
CA GLU A 19 22.58 24.55 11.76
C GLU A 19 21.66 23.74 10.83
N ARG A 20 21.79 22.38 10.81
CA ARG A 20 21.08 21.49 9.86
C ARG A 20 19.90 20.76 10.48
N LEU A 21 19.88 20.64 11.81
CA LEU A 21 18.87 19.82 12.49
C LEU A 21 17.44 20.20 12.14
N THR A 22 17.16 21.52 12.00
CA THR A 22 15.83 22.02 11.67
C THR A 22 15.38 21.66 10.26
N ALA A 23 16.29 21.32 9.36
CA ALA A 23 15.98 20.95 7.99
C ALA A 23 15.22 19.61 7.87
N LEU A 24 15.26 18.76 8.92
CA LEU A 24 14.48 17.53 8.98
C LEU A 24 13.00 17.76 9.37
N LYS A 25 12.63 18.97 9.80
CA LYS A 25 11.23 19.30 10.12
C LYS A 25 10.38 19.31 8.85
N GLY A 26 9.17 18.74 8.93
CA GLY A 26 8.21 18.78 7.84
C GLY A 26 8.21 17.51 6.98
N ILE A 27 8.59 16.35 7.54
CA ILE A 27 8.26 15.06 6.90
C ILE A 27 6.77 15.06 6.60
N ARG A 28 6.39 14.81 5.32
CA ARG A 28 5.00 14.77 4.91
C ARG A 28 4.53 13.33 4.74
N ARG A 29 3.30 13.10 5.16
CA ARG A 29 2.66 11.78 5.15
C ARG A 29 1.26 11.88 4.56
N GLY A 30 0.85 10.81 3.90
CA GLY A 30 -0.53 10.58 3.47
C GLY A 30 -0.88 9.11 3.67
N ILE A 31 -2.17 8.84 3.85
CA ILE A 31 -2.68 7.48 4.00
C ILE A 31 -3.70 7.21 2.91
N GLU A 32 -3.59 6.01 2.31
CA GLU A 32 -4.63 5.41 1.49
C GLU A 32 -5.09 4.15 2.22
N ARG A 33 -6.36 4.10 2.67
CA ARG A 33 -6.91 2.95 3.39
C ARG A 33 -8.01 2.27 2.59
N GLU A 34 -7.78 1.02 2.23
CA GLU A 34 -8.77 0.15 1.60
C GLU A 34 -9.73 -0.43 2.64
N CYS A 35 -11.03 -0.37 2.38
CA CYS A 35 -12.08 -0.78 3.33
C CYS A 35 -13.20 -1.54 2.64
N LEU A 36 -13.39 -2.81 2.97
CA LEU A 36 -14.57 -3.54 2.50
C LEU A 36 -15.84 -3.06 3.22
N ARG A 37 -16.90 -2.81 2.46
CA ARG A 37 -18.25 -2.66 3.00
C ARG A 37 -18.88 -4.04 3.18
N ILE A 38 -19.47 -4.27 4.32
CA ILE A 38 -20.19 -5.50 4.65
C ILE A 38 -21.62 -5.20 5.08
N THR A 39 -22.50 -6.15 4.82
CA THR A 39 -23.87 -6.15 5.32
C THR A 39 -23.92 -6.55 6.81
N PRO A 40 -25.03 -6.32 7.54
CA PRO A 40 -25.18 -6.72 8.94
C PRO A 40 -25.00 -8.21 9.22
N ASP A 41 -25.15 -9.07 8.19
CA ASP A 41 -24.91 -10.52 8.30
C ASP A 41 -23.47 -10.94 7.89
N GLY A 42 -22.55 -9.97 7.76
CA GLY A 42 -21.11 -10.21 7.55
C GLY A 42 -20.73 -10.63 6.14
N ARG A 43 -21.56 -10.34 5.12
CA ARG A 43 -21.29 -10.59 3.70
C ARG A 43 -20.81 -9.34 3.01
N LEU A 44 -20.17 -9.50 1.85
CA LEU A 44 -19.84 -8.35 1.00
C LEU A 44 -21.09 -7.57 0.62
N ALA A 45 -21.08 -6.25 0.81
CA ALA A 45 -22.14 -5.35 0.40
C ALA A 45 -22.35 -5.43 -1.13
N GLN A 46 -23.61 -5.40 -1.53
CA GLN A 46 -24.01 -5.43 -2.96
C GLN A 46 -24.63 -4.11 -3.41
N SER A 47 -24.69 -3.12 -2.54
CA SER A 47 -25.15 -1.77 -2.86
C SER A 47 -24.16 -1.05 -3.76
N ASP A 48 -24.65 -0.07 -4.52
CA ASP A 48 -23.81 0.84 -5.28
C ASP A 48 -23.03 1.78 -4.34
N HIS A 49 -21.99 2.42 -4.85
CA HIS A 49 -21.30 3.49 -4.14
C HIS A 49 -22.30 4.59 -3.75
N PRO A 50 -22.43 4.95 -2.46
CA PRO A 50 -23.44 5.91 -2.01
C PRO A 50 -23.26 7.29 -2.67
N ARG A 51 -24.31 7.80 -3.31
CA ARG A 51 -24.26 9.09 -4.00
C ARG A 51 -23.91 10.26 -3.07
N ALA A 52 -24.25 10.15 -1.79
CA ALA A 52 -23.91 11.15 -0.78
C ALA A 52 -22.39 11.28 -0.58
N LEU A 53 -21.62 10.23 -0.88
CA LEU A 53 -20.15 10.23 -0.84
C LEU A 53 -19.52 10.81 -2.12
N GLY A 54 -20.32 11.31 -3.06
CA GLY A 54 -19.85 11.86 -4.32
C GLY A 54 -19.48 10.81 -5.37
N SER A 55 -18.58 11.17 -6.28
CA SER A 55 -18.16 10.32 -7.39
C SER A 55 -16.87 9.55 -7.04
N ALA A 56 -16.91 8.24 -7.10
CA ALA A 56 -15.71 7.42 -6.95
C ALA A 56 -14.61 7.70 -8.00
N LEU A 57 -14.97 8.34 -9.14
CA LEU A 57 -14.00 8.71 -10.18
C LEU A 57 -13.20 9.96 -9.84
N THR A 58 -13.81 10.94 -9.15
CA THR A 58 -13.27 12.30 -9.07
C THR A 58 -13.28 12.90 -7.67
N HIS A 59 -13.78 12.19 -6.65
CA HIS A 59 -13.69 12.66 -5.26
C HIS A 59 -12.24 12.57 -4.77
N PRO A 60 -11.68 13.61 -4.10
CA PRO A 60 -10.27 13.62 -3.71
C PRO A 60 -9.95 12.66 -2.56
N ASN A 61 -10.93 12.35 -1.69
CA ASN A 61 -10.69 11.61 -0.44
C ASN A 61 -11.40 10.26 -0.38
N ILE A 62 -12.43 10.02 -1.20
CA ILE A 62 -13.27 8.82 -1.14
C ILE A 62 -13.43 8.24 -2.53
N THR A 63 -12.87 7.07 -2.77
CA THR A 63 -12.97 6.34 -4.03
C THR A 63 -13.27 4.87 -3.77
N THR A 64 -13.24 4.05 -4.81
CA THR A 64 -13.24 2.60 -4.73
C THR A 64 -11.96 2.05 -5.34
N ASP A 65 -11.45 0.94 -4.79
CA ASP A 65 -10.33 0.24 -5.43
C ASP A 65 -10.84 -0.76 -6.47
N TYR A 66 -10.79 -2.06 -6.20
CA TYR A 66 -11.13 -3.10 -7.19
C TYR A 66 -12.62 -3.33 -7.33
N SER A 67 -13.32 -3.50 -6.20
CA SER A 67 -14.75 -3.81 -6.18
C SER A 67 -15.59 -2.62 -5.73
N GLU A 68 -16.86 -2.64 -6.11
CA GLU A 68 -17.83 -1.63 -5.67
C GLU A 68 -17.96 -1.59 -4.14
N SER A 69 -17.73 -2.72 -3.48
CA SER A 69 -17.73 -2.82 -2.02
C SER A 69 -16.41 -2.45 -1.36
N LEU A 70 -15.30 -2.29 -2.10
CA LEU A 70 -13.99 -1.94 -1.55
C LEU A 70 -13.76 -0.44 -1.68
N LEU A 71 -14.12 0.31 -0.65
CA LEU A 71 -13.81 1.74 -0.56
C LEU A 71 -12.31 1.95 -0.35
N GLU A 72 -11.83 3.08 -0.82
CA GLU A 72 -10.46 3.56 -0.58
C GLU A 72 -10.52 5.01 -0.09
N PHE A 73 -9.96 5.25 1.09
CA PHE A 73 -9.90 6.55 1.74
C PHE A 73 -8.53 7.16 1.59
N ILE A 74 -8.47 8.39 1.10
CA ILE A 74 -7.23 9.08 0.75
C ILE A 74 -7.15 10.37 1.53
N THR A 75 -6.15 10.51 2.40
CA THR A 75 -5.89 11.77 3.10
C THR A 75 -5.01 12.69 2.26
N PRO A 76 -5.17 14.01 2.36
CA PRO A 76 -4.15 14.94 1.90
C PRO A 76 -2.82 14.73 2.62
N ALA A 77 -1.71 15.04 1.95
CA ALA A 77 -0.39 14.95 2.58
C ALA A 77 -0.19 16.09 3.58
N THR A 78 0.19 15.73 4.83
CA THR A 78 0.45 16.68 5.92
C THR A 78 1.74 16.34 6.67
N ASP A 79 2.33 17.33 7.34
CA ASP A 79 3.49 17.16 8.22
C ASP A 79 3.10 16.91 9.70
N SER A 80 1.81 17.03 10.03
CA SER A 80 1.26 16.75 11.36
C SER A 80 0.64 15.34 11.41
N ILE A 81 1.14 14.49 12.31
CA ILE A 81 0.54 13.17 12.54
C ILE A 81 -0.87 13.32 13.15
N ASP A 82 -1.06 14.28 14.03
CA ASP A 82 -2.36 14.51 14.67
C ASP A 82 -3.39 14.92 13.59
N SER A 83 -3.06 15.89 12.74
CA SER A 83 -3.94 16.29 11.62
C SER A 83 -4.19 15.16 10.63
N LEU A 84 -3.20 14.28 10.38
CA LEU A 84 -3.38 13.10 9.53
C LEU A 84 -4.41 12.13 10.12
N MET A 85 -4.35 11.89 11.42
CA MET A 85 -5.30 11.03 12.13
C MET A 85 -6.70 11.66 12.19
N GLU A 86 -6.80 12.96 12.42
CA GLU A 86 -8.06 13.72 12.38
C GLU A 86 -8.70 13.65 10.99
N GLN A 87 -7.95 13.89 9.92
CA GLN A 87 -8.42 13.77 8.53
C GLN A 87 -8.95 12.36 8.24
N LEU A 88 -8.20 11.32 8.62
CA LEU A 88 -8.62 9.94 8.41
C LEU A 88 -9.87 9.59 9.23
N GLY A 89 -9.94 10.10 10.47
CA GLY A 89 -11.10 9.97 11.35
C GLY A 89 -12.36 10.58 10.75
N ASP A 90 -12.24 11.80 10.25
CA ASP A 90 -13.35 12.54 9.63
C ASP A 90 -13.89 11.84 8.38
N ILE A 91 -13.00 11.31 7.52
CA ILE A 91 -13.41 10.52 6.36
C ILE A 91 -14.21 9.29 6.80
N HIS A 92 -13.72 8.56 7.81
CA HIS A 92 -14.44 7.38 8.33
C HIS A 92 -15.79 7.76 8.94
N HIS A 93 -15.82 8.81 9.76
CA HIS A 93 -17.05 9.32 10.39
C HIS A 93 -18.09 9.70 9.32
N HIS A 94 -17.70 10.52 8.33
CA HIS A 94 -18.58 10.92 7.25
C HIS A 94 -19.08 9.72 6.45
N VAL A 95 -18.22 8.80 6.08
CA VAL A 95 -18.60 7.61 5.31
C VAL A 95 -19.59 6.74 6.08
N ILE A 96 -19.32 6.43 7.35
CA ILE A 96 -20.18 5.53 8.13
C ILE A 96 -21.59 6.10 8.34
N GLN A 97 -21.75 7.42 8.37
CA GLN A 97 -23.08 8.08 8.43
C GLN A 97 -23.90 7.83 7.17
N HIS A 98 -23.25 7.57 6.03
CA HIS A 98 -23.91 7.43 4.72
C HIS A 98 -24.00 5.98 4.21
N LEU A 99 -23.54 5.00 5.01
CA LEU A 99 -23.62 3.58 4.64
C LEU A 99 -24.93 2.88 5.02
N GLY A 100 -25.89 3.59 5.64
CA GLY A 100 -27.10 2.94 6.17
C GLY A 100 -26.74 1.90 7.23
N ASP A 101 -27.17 0.65 7.04
CA ASP A 101 -26.87 -0.45 7.97
C ASP A 101 -25.57 -1.18 7.67
N GLU A 102 -24.90 -0.86 6.56
CA GLU A 102 -23.61 -1.46 6.21
C GLU A 102 -22.52 -1.01 7.19
N ARG A 103 -21.45 -1.79 7.24
CA ARG A 103 -20.30 -1.59 8.13
C ARG A 103 -19.00 -1.64 7.34
N ILE A 104 -17.95 -1.07 7.88
CA ILE A 104 -16.58 -1.19 7.38
C ILE A 104 -15.93 -2.43 8.02
N TRP A 105 -15.42 -3.33 7.19
CA TRP A 105 -14.70 -4.51 7.62
C TRP A 105 -13.32 -4.13 8.18
N PRO A 106 -12.98 -4.55 9.42
CA PRO A 106 -11.78 -4.05 10.11
C PRO A 106 -10.53 -4.92 9.94
N LEU A 107 -10.56 -5.92 9.06
CA LEU A 107 -9.45 -6.85 8.84
C LEU A 107 -8.94 -6.75 7.40
N SER A 108 -7.65 -7.09 7.19
CA SER A 108 -7.07 -7.16 5.84
C SER A 108 -7.65 -8.30 5.02
N MET A 109 -7.72 -9.51 5.59
CA MET A 109 -8.34 -10.63 4.88
C MET A 109 -9.85 -10.47 4.87
N PRO A 110 -10.51 -10.75 3.73
CA PRO A 110 -11.92 -10.44 3.57
C PRO A 110 -12.84 -11.25 4.50
N CYS A 111 -14.04 -10.75 4.68
CA CYS A 111 -15.16 -11.43 5.29
C CYS A 111 -15.57 -12.68 4.48
N PHE A 112 -16.73 -13.26 4.79
CA PHE A 112 -17.29 -14.32 3.95
C PHE A 112 -17.55 -13.82 2.52
N VAL A 113 -16.95 -14.50 1.54
CA VAL A 113 -17.16 -14.27 0.12
C VAL A 113 -17.91 -15.45 -0.49
N GLY A 114 -19.07 -15.20 -1.09
CA GLY A 114 -19.94 -16.24 -1.65
C GLY A 114 -19.33 -16.96 -2.86
N GLY A 115 -18.47 -16.28 -3.60
CA GLY A 115 -17.78 -16.72 -4.80
C GLY A 115 -17.30 -15.51 -5.60
N GLU A 116 -16.56 -15.73 -6.66
CA GLU A 116 -16.03 -14.61 -7.50
C GLU A 116 -17.13 -13.76 -8.13
N GLU A 117 -18.27 -14.36 -8.43
CA GLU A 117 -19.45 -13.69 -8.97
C GLU A 117 -20.13 -12.74 -7.98
N SER A 118 -19.91 -12.93 -6.67
CA SER A 118 -20.42 -11.99 -5.64
C SER A 118 -19.57 -10.73 -5.51
N ILE A 119 -18.44 -10.65 -6.21
CA ILE A 119 -17.54 -9.49 -6.20
C ILE A 119 -17.87 -8.61 -7.41
N ARG A 120 -18.66 -7.56 -7.17
CA ARG A 120 -19.01 -6.58 -8.20
C ARG A 120 -17.83 -5.66 -8.45
N LEU A 121 -17.49 -5.46 -9.73
CA LEU A 121 -16.42 -4.53 -10.13
C LEU A 121 -16.84 -3.09 -9.87
N ALA A 122 -15.89 -2.27 -9.42
CA ALA A 122 -16.09 -0.85 -9.20
C ALA A 122 -16.52 -0.12 -10.48
N GLN A 123 -17.47 0.79 -10.35
CA GLN A 123 -18.08 1.56 -11.42
C GLN A 123 -17.65 3.04 -11.32
N TYR A 124 -17.28 3.62 -12.47
CA TYR A 124 -16.74 4.98 -12.54
C TYR A 124 -17.47 5.88 -13.53
N GLY A 125 -18.72 5.56 -13.88
CA GLY A 125 -19.53 6.32 -14.82
C GLY A 125 -19.24 6.00 -16.29
N SER A 126 -19.79 6.82 -17.18
CA SER A 126 -19.84 6.56 -18.63
C SER A 126 -18.71 7.22 -19.44
N SER A 127 -17.86 8.05 -18.82
CA SER A 127 -16.71 8.64 -19.50
C SER A 127 -15.70 7.58 -19.95
N ASN A 128 -14.91 7.87 -20.99
CA ASN A 128 -13.90 6.95 -21.50
C ASN A 128 -12.88 6.55 -20.43
N ILE A 129 -12.43 7.49 -19.61
CA ILE A 129 -11.55 7.19 -18.47
C ILE A 129 -12.25 6.33 -17.40
N GLY A 130 -13.54 6.56 -17.14
CA GLY A 130 -14.34 5.74 -16.21
C GLY A 130 -14.50 4.31 -16.73
N LYS A 131 -14.85 4.15 -18.00
CA LYS A 131 -14.94 2.84 -18.68
C LYS A 131 -13.58 2.12 -18.66
N MET A 132 -12.49 2.82 -18.94
CA MET A 132 -11.14 2.24 -18.90
C MET A 132 -10.79 1.74 -17.48
N LYS A 133 -11.13 2.49 -16.43
CA LYS A 133 -10.91 2.07 -15.04
C LYS A 133 -11.70 0.79 -14.68
N THR A 134 -12.96 0.68 -15.14
CA THR A 134 -13.78 -0.53 -14.95
C THR A 134 -13.23 -1.70 -15.78
N LEU A 135 -12.87 -1.46 -17.03
CA LEU A 135 -12.30 -2.48 -17.92
C LEU A 135 -10.95 -3.01 -17.41
N TYR A 136 -10.10 -2.14 -16.86
CA TYR A 136 -8.87 -2.55 -16.19
C TYR A 136 -9.15 -3.62 -15.11
N ARG A 137 -10.18 -3.41 -14.30
CA ARG A 137 -10.60 -4.34 -13.24
C ARG A 137 -11.19 -5.62 -13.79
N GLN A 138 -11.95 -5.53 -14.89
CA GLN A 138 -12.39 -6.70 -15.63
C GLN A 138 -11.20 -7.52 -16.13
N GLY A 139 -10.16 -6.87 -16.61
CA GLY A 139 -8.91 -7.52 -17.00
C GLY A 139 -8.22 -8.21 -15.82
N LEU A 140 -8.13 -7.57 -14.65
CA LEU A 140 -7.60 -8.20 -13.43
C LEU A 140 -8.40 -9.46 -13.05
N LYS A 141 -9.76 -9.37 -13.09
CA LYS A 141 -10.63 -10.53 -12.86
C LYS A 141 -10.29 -11.68 -13.79
N ASN A 142 -10.18 -11.41 -15.09
CA ASN A 142 -9.95 -12.44 -16.11
C ASN A 142 -8.55 -13.04 -16.03
N ARG A 143 -7.54 -12.29 -15.55
CA ARG A 143 -6.13 -12.71 -15.41
C ARG A 143 -5.86 -13.47 -14.13
N TYR A 144 -6.41 -13.01 -13.01
CA TYR A 144 -5.98 -13.41 -11.66
C TYR A 144 -7.14 -13.90 -10.79
N GLY A 145 -8.38 -13.68 -11.21
CA GLY A 145 -9.57 -13.85 -10.38
C GLY A 145 -9.82 -12.68 -9.43
N SER A 146 -11.02 -12.64 -8.87
CA SER A 146 -11.49 -11.51 -8.05
C SER A 146 -11.16 -11.66 -6.56
N LEU A 147 -10.98 -12.89 -6.05
CA LEU A 147 -10.85 -13.13 -4.60
C LEU A 147 -9.64 -12.41 -4.00
N MET A 148 -8.48 -12.45 -4.65
CA MET A 148 -7.29 -11.76 -4.15
C MET A 148 -7.39 -10.23 -4.19
N GLN A 149 -8.28 -9.70 -5.02
CA GLN A 149 -8.44 -8.26 -5.22
C GLN A 149 -9.34 -7.58 -4.15
N VAL A 150 -9.98 -8.38 -3.29
CA VAL A 150 -10.79 -7.86 -2.17
C VAL A 150 -10.08 -7.97 -0.82
N ILE A 151 -8.78 -8.19 -0.84
CA ILE A 151 -7.91 -8.09 0.33
C ILE A 151 -7.61 -6.60 0.53
N ALA A 152 -7.83 -6.09 1.75
CA ALA A 152 -7.62 -4.69 2.10
C ALA A 152 -6.26 -4.46 2.77
N GLY A 153 -5.68 -3.30 2.53
CA GLY A 153 -4.44 -2.84 3.16
C GLY A 153 -4.48 -1.36 3.49
N VAL A 154 -3.37 -0.90 4.03
CA VAL A 154 -3.08 0.52 4.22
C VAL A 154 -1.83 0.86 3.43
N HIS A 155 -1.89 1.89 2.61
CA HIS A 155 -0.71 2.45 1.96
C HIS A 155 -0.26 3.68 2.73
N PHE A 156 1.03 3.77 2.96
CA PHE A 156 1.65 4.88 3.67
C PHE A 156 2.55 5.67 2.72
N ASN A 157 2.16 6.90 2.43
CA ASN A 157 2.90 7.84 1.59
C ASN A 157 3.85 8.67 2.46
N PHE A 158 5.10 8.82 1.99
CA PHE A 158 6.17 9.45 2.74
C PHE A 158 7.05 10.33 1.85
N SER A 159 7.33 11.56 2.30
CA SER A 159 8.34 12.41 1.68
C SER A 159 9.10 13.25 2.69
N MET A 160 10.39 13.49 2.41
CA MET A 160 11.21 14.44 3.16
C MET A 160 10.99 15.86 2.63
N PRO A 161 11.15 16.89 3.49
CA PRO A 161 11.01 18.28 3.08
C PRO A 161 12.16 18.75 2.18
N ASP A 162 11.92 19.79 1.38
CA ASP A 162 12.93 20.35 0.46
C ASP A 162 14.18 20.85 1.19
N SER A 163 14.02 21.40 2.39
CA SER A 163 15.12 21.82 3.25
C SER A 163 16.10 20.69 3.58
N PHE A 164 15.57 19.47 3.84
CA PHE A 164 16.40 18.30 4.10
C PHE A 164 17.25 17.93 2.88
N TRP A 165 16.66 17.97 1.70
CA TRP A 165 17.37 17.61 0.45
C TRP A 165 18.50 18.58 0.15
N SER A 166 18.27 19.90 0.36
CA SER A 166 19.30 20.91 0.17
C SER A 166 20.49 20.70 1.10
N GLU A 167 20.23 20.52 2.40
CA GLU A 167 21.29 20.30 3.38
C GLU A 167 22.06 19.00 3.15
N TRP A 168 21.36 17.92 2.78
CA TRP A 168 22.06 16.66 2.48
C TRP A 168 22.90 16.76 1.19
N GLN A 169 22.36 17.40 0.17
CA GLN A 169 23.08 17.59 -1.08
C GLN A 169 24.38 18.39 -0.87
N ASP A 170 24.32 19.47 -0.10
CA ASP A 170 25.49 20.33 0.22
C ASP A 170 26.59 19.54 0.97
N LEU A 171 26.20 18.54 1.79
CA LEU A 171 27.16 17.70 2.48
C LEU A 171 27.92 16.71 1.58
N VAL A 172 27.31 16.23 0.49
CA VAL A 172 27.85 15.06 -0.23
C VAL A 172 28.11 15.30 -1.70
N CYS A 173 27.57 16.36 -2.31
CA CYS A 173 27.69 16.58 -3.75
C CYS A 173 27.51 18.05 -4.15
N GLU A 174 28.58 18.77 -4.33
CA GLU A 174 28.53 20.14 -4.86
C GLU A 174 28.20 20.12 -6.36
N GLY A 175 27.21 20.92 -6.78
CA GLY A 175 26.83 21.11 -8.18
C GLY A 175 26.05 19.95 -8.82
N CYS A 176 25.51 19.02 -8.06
CA CYS A 176 24.62 17.96 -8.55
C CYS A 176 23.25 18.53 -8.98
N CYS A 177 22.61 17.89 -9.96
CA CYS A 177 21.18 18.13 -10.22
C CYS A 177 20.35 17.63 -9.06
N SER A 178 19.68 18.54 -8.34
CA SER A 178 18.90 18.26 -7.12
C SER A 178 17.85 17.15 -7.35
N GLN A 179 17.09 17.21 -8.44
CA GLN A 179 16.05 16.22 -8.72
C GLN A 179 16.61 14.81 -8.97
N ARG A 180 17.77 14.71 -9.62
CA ARG A 180 18.46 13.44 -9.82
C ARG A 180 19.00 12.90 -8.49
N PHE A 181 19.61 13.76 -7.69
CA PHE A 181 20.08 13.40 -6.35
C PHE A 181 18.95 12.83 -5.48
N ILE A 182 17.81 13.54 -5.39
CA ILE A 182 16.62 13.12 -4.66
C ILE A 182 16.13 11.74 -5.14
N SER A 183 16.02 11.58 -6.47
CA SER A 183 15.56 10.32 -7.06
C SER A 183 16.51 9.16 -6.76
N ASP A 184 17.81 9.35 -6.84
CA ASP A 184 18.83 8.33 -6.54
C ASP A 184 18.78 7.92 -5.06
N LYS A 185 18.53 8.88 -4.14
CA LYS A 185 18.38 8.59 -2.71
C LYS A 185 17.09 7.83 -2.40
N TYR A 186 15.97 8.21 -3.02
CA TYR A 186 14.73 7.45 -2.89
C TYR A 186 14.83 6.04 -3.49
N MET A 187 15.55 5.84 -4.60
CA MET A 187 15.83 4.50 -5.10
C MET A 187 16.68 3.69 -4.11
N GLY A 188 17.60 4.35 -3.40
CA GLY A 188 18.33 3.76 -2.28
C GLY A 188 17.40 3.32 -1.13
N LEU A 189 16.47 4.18 -0.72
CA LEU A 189 15.45 3.85 0.26
C LEU A 189 14.64 2.62 -0.17
N ILE A 190 14.18 2.57 -1.41
CA ILE A 190 13.42 1.44 -1.95
C ILE A 190 14.22 0.14 -1.83
N ARG A 191 15.51 0.12 -2.23
CA ARG A 191 16.37 -1.05 -2.09
C ARG A 191 16.51 -1.50 -0.63
N ASN A 192 16.64 -0.54 0.30
CA ASN A 192 16.70 -0.86 1.73
C ASN A 192 15.38 -1.41 2.28
N VAL A 193 14.24 -0.95 1.76
CA VAL A 193 12.94 -1.58 2.10
C VAL A 193 12.85 -3.01 1.56
N TYR A 194 13.41 -3.32 0.38
CA TYR A 194 13.52 -4.72 -0.08
C TYR A 194 14.40 -5.58 0.84
N ARG A 195 15.45 -5.01 1.47
CA ARG A 195 16.33 -5.72 2.41
C ARG A 195 15.68 -5.95 3.76
N PHE A 196 15.07 -4.91 4.32
CA PHE A 196 14.68 -4.85 5.73
C PHE A 196 13.17 -4.78 5.94
N GLY A 197 12.39 -4.70 4.87
CA GLY A 197 10.94 -4.53 4.93
C GLY A 197 10.19 -5.70 5.58
N TRP A 198 10.84 -6.83 5.84
CA TRP A 198 10.31 -7.93 6.62
C TRP A 198 9.96 -7.52 8.07
N LEU A 199 10.54 -6.43 8.58
CA LEU A 199 10.18 -5.84 9.87
C LEU A 199 8.73 -5.38 9.90
N VAL A 200 8.19 -4.85 8.80
CA VAL A 200 6.81 -4.33 8.74
C VAL A 200 5.79 -5.43 9.01
N PRO A 201 5.73 -6.55 8.25
CA PRO A 201 4.78 -7.63 8.56
C PRO A 201 5.09 -8.35 9.87
N TYR A 202 6.33 -8.35 10.36
CA TYR A 202 6.64 -8.89 11.67
C TYR A 202 5.96 -8.08 12.79
N LEU A 203 6.12 -6.77 12.77
CA LEU A 203 5.66 -5.86 13.84
C LEU A 203 4.15 -5.54 13.74
N PHE A 204 3.64 -5.43 12.52
CA PHE A 204 2.32 -4.87 12.21
C PHE A 204 1.44 -5.79 11.38
N GLY A 205 1.93 -6.97 10.97
CA GLY A 205 1.07 -7.97 10.33
C GLY A 205 -0.06 -8.38 11.25
N ALA A 206 -1.27 -8.38 10.73
CA ALA A 206 -2.51 -8.64 11.46
C ALA A 206 -3.46 -9.54 10.65
N SER A 207 -2.90 -10.44 9.84
CA SER A 207 -3.69 -11.37 9.03
C SER A 207 -3.20 -12.83 9.16
N PRO A 208 -3.16 -13.41 10.39
CA PRO A 208 -2.73 -14.80 10.62
C PRO A 208 -3.79 -15.83 10.26
N ALA A 209 -5.02 -15.40 9.98
CA ALA A 209 -6.20 -16.24 9.73
C ALA A 209 -7.00 -15.74 8.53
N ILE A 210 -7.73 -16.67 7.89
CA ILE A 210 -8.59 -16.41 6.74
C ILE A 210 -9.93 -17.14 6.90
N CYS A 211 -10.97 -16.65 6.21
CA CYS A 211 -12.19 -17.42 6.03
C CYS A 211 -11.93 -18.52 4.97
N GLU A 212 -12.40 -19.76 5.23
CA GLU A 212 -12.30 -20.88 4.29
C GLU A 212 -12.93 -20.55 2.92
N SER A 213 -13.94 -19.68 2.89
CA SER A 213 -14.57 -19.21 1.65
C SER A 213 -13.60 -18.53 0.71
N PHE A 214 -12.52 -17.94 1.23
CA PHE A 214 -11.46 -17.32 0.43
C PHE A 214 -10.65 -18.33 -0.40
N LEU A 215 -10.58 -19.60 0.04
CA LEU A 215 -9.91 -20.68 -0.68
C LEU A 215 -10.86 -21.50 -1.57
N LYS A 216 -12.15 -21.15 -1.63
CA LYS A 216 -13.13 -21.88 -2.42
C LYS A 216 -12.69 -22.02 -3.88
N GLY A 217 -12.48 -23.26 -4.31
CA GLY A 217 -11.99 -23.56 -5.67
C GLY A 217 -10.48 -23.44 -5.88
N ARG A 218 -9.71 -23.08 -4.84
CA ARG A 218 -8.24 -23.01 -4.88
C ARG A 218 -7.62 -24.05 -3.95
N LYS A 219 -6.55 -24.72 -4.43
CA LYS A 219 -5.74 -25.60 -3.58
C LYS A 219 -4.63 -24.76 -2.93
N SER A 220 -4.45 -24.93 -1.62
CA SER A 220 -3.31 -24.38 -0.89
C SER A 220 -2.49 -25.51 -0.30
N ASN A 221 -1.17 -25.44 -0.40
CA ASN A 221 -0.23 -26.36 0.24
C ASN A 221 0.22 -25.88 1.63
N LEU A 222 -0.33 -24.75 2.11
CA LEU A 222 0.00 -24.24 3.44
C LEU A 222 -0.62 -25.14 4.52
N PRO A 223 0.10 -25.43 5.62
CA PRO A 223 -0.35 -26.33 6.67
C PRO A 223 -1.33 -25.64 7.62
N PHE A 224 -2.48 -25.25 7.08
CA PHE A 224 -3.51 -24.60 7.86
C PHE A 224 -4.06 -25.49 8.98
N GLU A 225 -4.21 -24.90 10.14
CA GLU A 225 -5.07 -25.39 11.19
C GLU A 225 -6.47 -24.77 11.05
N LYS A 226 -7.49 -25.42 11.63
CA LYS A 226 -8.88 -25.00 11.56
C LYS A 226 -9.44 -24.70 12.95
N THR A 227 -10.20 -23.60 13.05
CA THR A 227 -11.00 -23.28 14.24
C THR A 227 -12.40 -22.85 13.82
N GLY A 228 -13.36 -22.97 14.72
CA GLY A 228 -14.76 -22.69 14.43
C GLY A 228 -15.31 -23.55 13.28
N LYS A 229 -16.22 -22.98 12.48
CA LYS A 229 -16.86 -23.68 11.35
C LYS A 229 -16.09 -23.52 10.05
N GLY A 230 -15.42 -22.37 9.85
CA GLY A 230 -14.84 -22.04 8.56
C GLY A 230 -13.62 -21.10 8.63
N THR A 231 -12.87 -21.12 9.72
CA THR A 231 -11.64 -20.33 9.86
C THR A 231 -10.42 -21.21 9.71
N LEU A 232 -9.53 -20.82 8.81
CA LEU A 232 -8.19 -21.39 8.61
C LEU A 232 -7.14 -20.42 9.13
N TYR A 233 -6.12 -20.92 9.84
CA TYR A 233 -5.05 -20.09 10.36
C TYR A 233 -3.69 -20.80 10.34
N LEU A 234 -2.62 -20.05 10.38
CA LEU A 234 -1.28 -20.57 10.63
C LEU A 234 -0.82 -20.08 12.01
N PRO A 235 -0.41 -20.98 12.92
CA PRO A 235 -0.10 -20.63 14.32
C PRO A 235 0.93 -19.52 14.48
N TYR A 236 1.87 -19.41 13.55
CA TYR A 236 3.00 -18.47 13.60
C TYR A 236 2.98 -17.39 12.52
N ALA A 237 1.97 -17.37 11.66
CA ALA A 237 1.89 -16.37 10.59
C ALA A 237 1.70 -14.95 11.14
N THR A 238 2.25 -14.00 10.41
CA THR A 238 2.08 -12.57 10.70
C THR A 238 1.12 -11.90 9.73
N ALA A 239 1.27 -12.13 8.41
CA ALA A 239 0.55 -11.38 7.39
C ALA A 239 0.24 -12.23 6.15
N LEU A 240 -0.76 -13.13 6.22
CA LEU A 240 -1.17 -13.97 5.08
C LEU A 240 -1.59 -13.14 3.86
N ARG A 241 -2.00 -11.87 4.05
CA ARG A 241 -2.22 -10.92 2.97
C ARG A 241 -1.01 -10.80 2.03
N LEU A 242 0.20 -10.87 2.58
CA LEU A 242 1.46 -10.72 1.83
C LEU A 242 2.04 -12.06 1.34
N SER A 243 1.33 -13.16 1.52
CA SER A 243 1.71 -14.49 1.01
C SER A 243 1.20 -14.71 -0.42
N ASP A 244 1.53 -15.87 -0.99
CA ASP A 244 1.04 -16.31 -2.31
C ASP A 244 -0.50 -16.49 -2.36
N LEU A 245 -1.20 -16.40 -1.22
CA LEU A 245 -2.66 -16.37 -1.17
C LEU A 245 -3.24 -15.01 -1.58
N GLY A 246 -2.47 -13.94 -1.43
CA GLY A 246 -2.94 -12.58 -1.59
C GLY A 246 -2.06 -11.74 -2.51
N TYR A 247 -1.29 -10.86 -1.91
CA TYR A 247 -0.60 -9.77 -2.59
C TYR A 247 0.51 -10.22 -3.55
N THR A 248 1.10 -11.40 -3.38
CA THR A 248 2.10 -11.92 -4.31
C THR A 248 1.44 -12.65 -5.46
N ASN A 249 1.81 -12.26 -6.67
CA ASN A 249 1.27 -12.86 -7.89
C ASN A 249 2.36 -13.67 -8.60
N SER A 250 2.15 -14.98 -8.69
CA SER A 250 3.06 -15.89 -9.40
C SER A 250 3.22 -15.53 -10.89
N ALA A 251 2.18 -14.96 -11.51
CA ALA A 251 2.25 -14.51 -12.90
C ALA A 251 3.22 -13.33 -13.10
N GLN A 252 3.49 -12.55 -12.06
CA GLN A 252 4.48 -11.46 -12.09
C GLN A 252 5.85 -11.87 -11.51
N ALA A 253 6.00 -13.09 -11.02
CA ALA A 253 7.25 -13.56 -10.41
C ALA A 253 8.45 -13.51 -11.37
N GLY A 254 8.20 -13.59 -12.68
CA GLY A 254 9.22 -13.44 -13.73
C GLY A 254 9.54 -12.00 -14.14
N LEU A 255 8.79 -11.00 -13.62
CA LEU A 255 9.03 -9.61 -13.94
C LEU A 255 10.30 -9.10 -13.24
N LYS A 256 11.30 -8.72 -14.02
CA LYS A 256 12.51 -8.06 -13.53
C LYS A 256 12.35 -6.54 -13.63
N ILE A 257 11.81 -5.93 -12.58
CA ILE A 257 11.79 -4.47 -12.43
C ILE A 257 13.07 -4.06 -11.73
N SER A 258 13.88 -3.23 -12.38
CA SER A 258 15.14 -2.74 -11.80
C SER A 258 14.87 -1.67 -10.74
N HIS A 259 15.60 -1.75 -9.64
CA HIS A 259 15.63 -0.72 -8.59
C HIS A 259 17.02 -0.07 -8.48
N ASP A 260 17.86 -0.19 -9.50
CA ASP A 260 19.21 0.35 -9.51
C ASP A 260 19.21 1.89 -9.47
N ASN A 261 18.40 2.47 -10.34
CA ASN A 261 18.16 3.89 -10.46
C ASN A 261 16.82 4.17 -11.14
N LEU A 262 16.35 5.41 -11.11
CA LEU A 262 15.04 5.78 -11.66
C LEU A 262 14.92 5.50 -13.18
N PRO A 263 15.89 5.84 -14.05
CA PRO A 263 15.79 5.49 -15.48
C PRO A 263 15.63 3.99 -15.74
N ALA A 264 16.37 3.15 -15.02
CA ALA A 264 16.28 1.69 -15.15
C ALA A 264 14.91 1.17 -14.66
N TYR A 265 14.40 1.74 -13.58
CA TYR A 265 13.05 1.44 -13.07
C TYR A 265 11.98 1.77 -14.12
N VAL A 266 11.95 3.00 -14.63
CA VAL A 266 10.99 3.45 -15.66
C VAL A 266 11.10 2.60 -16.92
N SER A 267 12.32 2.35 -17.41
CA SER A 267 12.55 1.52 -18.61
C SER A 267 12.02 0.09 -18.41
N SER A 268 12.28 -0.53 -17.26
CA SER A 268 11.80 -1.89 -17.00
C SER A 268 10.28 -1.95 -16.86
N LEU A 269 9.66 -0.94 -16.25
CA LEU A 269 8.20 -0.82 -16.14
C LEU A 269 7.55 -0.63 -17.51
N ARG A 270 8.06 0.30 -18.32
CA ARG A 270 7.61 0.51 -19.72
C ARG A 270 7.76 -0.76 -20.57
N ARG A 271 8.80 -1.55 -20.35
CA ARG A 271 8.95 -2.86 -21.00
C ARG A 271 7.81 -3.80 -20.60
N ALA A 272 7.49 -3.89 -19.32
CA ALA A 272 6.44 -4.79 -18.82
C ALA A 272 5.04 -4.45 -19.39
N ILE A 273 4.70 -3.16 -19.53
CA ILE A 273 3.42 -2.72 -20.11
C ILE A 273 3.38 -2.81 -21.65
N ASN A 274 4.51 -3.06 -22.32
CA ASN A 274 4.59 -3.21 -23.78
C ASN A 274 5.02 -4.62 -24.22
N THR A 275 5.21 -5.56 -23.30
CA THR A 275 5.62 -6.94 -23.63
C THR A 275 4.38 -7.82 -23.69
N HIS A 276 4.11 -8.39 -24.86
CA HIS A 276 3.05 -9.35 -25.08
C HIS A 276 3.20 -10.59 -24.20
N ASN A 277 2.08 -11.07 -23.65
CA ASN A 277 2.00 -12.30 -22.85
C ASN A 277 1.07 -13.32 -23.53
N PRO A 278 1.61 -14.47 -24.00
CA PRO A 278 0.81 -15.47 -24.70
C PRO A 278 -0.35 -16.07 -23.89
N ASP A 279 -0.23 -16.12 -22.57
CA ASP A 279 -1.30 -16.64 -21.73
C ASP A 279 -2.45 -15.64 -21.59
N PHE A 280 -2.14 -14.36 -21.49
CA PHE A 280 -3.16 -13.30 -21.47
C PHE A 280 -3.80 -13.07 -22.86
N ALA A 281 -3.07 -13.36 -23.94
CA ALA A 281 -3.62 -13.33 -25.29
C ALA A 281 -4.74 -14.36 -25.49
N LYS A 282 -4.70 -15.50 -24.81
CA LYS A 282 -5.77 -16.53 -24.85
C LYS A 282 -7.10 -16.04 -24.29
N ILE A 283 -7.08 -15.02 -23.39
CA ILE A 283 -8.29 -14.39 -22.86
C ILE A 283 -8.98 -13.57 -23.96
N GLY A 284 -8.20 -13.00 -24.87
CA GLY A 284 -8.64 -12.03 -25.87
C GLY A 284 -8.77 -10.62 -25.28
N VAL A 285 -8.51 -9.61 -26.10
CA VAL A 285 -8.71 -8.19 -25.69
C VAL A 285 -10.19 -7.83 -25.90
N LYS A 286 -10.74 -8.10 -27.08
CA LYS A 286 -12.15 -7.87 -27.45
C LYS A 286 -12.70 -9.13 -28.11
N VAL A 287 -13.74 -9.72 -27.53
CA VAL A 287 -14.34 -10.98 -28.01
C VAL A 287 -15.85 -10.74 -28.15
N ASP A 288 -16.41 -11.08 -29.31
CA ASP A 288 -17.83 -10.86 -29.63
C ASP A 288 -18.29 -9.40 -29.42
N GLY A 289 -17.39 -8.44 -29.66
CA GLY A 289 -17.67 -7.01 -29.51
C GLY A 289 -17.46 -6.47 -28.09
N GLU A 290 -17.21 -7.32 -27.09
CA GLU A 290 -17.03 -6.93 -25.70
C GLU A 290 -15.54 -6.99 -25.27
N TYR A 291 -15.09 -5.98 -24.58
CA TYR A 291 -13.76 -5.92 -24.01
C TYR A 291 -13.64 -6.83 -22.78
N ARG A 292 -12.56 -7.62 -22.73
CA ARG A 292 -12.22 -8.51 -21.60
C ARG A 292 -11.03 -8.03 -20.79
N GLN A 293 -10.17 -7.22 -21.37
CA GLN A 293 -8.97 -6.61 -20.76
C GLN A 293 -8.53 -5.44 -21.63
N LEU A 294 -7.65 -4.57 -21.10
CA LEU A 294 -7.17 -3.40 -21.84
C LEU A 294 -6.22 -3.76 -23.00
N ASN A 295 -5.38 -4.74 -22.77
CA ASN A 295 -4.41 -5.30 -23.73
C ASN A 295 -3.99 -6.71 -23.25
N ASP A 296 -3.16 -7.40 -24.00
CA ASP A 296 -2.62 -8.72 -23.67
C ASP A 296 -1.14 -8.70 -23.24
N ASN A 297 -0.65 -7.54 -22.82
CA ASN A 297 0.72 -7.39 -22.31
C ASN A 297 0.86 -7.97 -20.89
N VAL A 298 2.10 -8.13 -20.44
CA VAL A 298 2.43 -8.65 -19.10
C VAL A 298 1.76 -7.82 -18.00
N LEU A 299 1.72 -6.49 -18.15
CA LEU A 299 0.90 -5.58 -17.35
C LEU A 299 -0.03 -4.79 -18.27
N GLN A 300 -1.30 -4.65 -17.90
CA GLN A 300 -2.24 -3.79 -18.62
C GLN A 300 -1.88 -2.31 -18.46
N LEU A 301 -1.54 -1.94 -17.24
CA LEU A 301 -1.15 -0.60 -16.81
C LEU A 301 -0.05 -0.72 -15.75
N GLU A 302 0.67 0.36 -15.51
CA GLU A 302 1.72 0.44 -14.49
C GLU A 302 1.21 0.12 -13.09
N ASN A 303 -0.05 0.46 -12.81
CA ASN A 303 -0.69 0.22 -11.52
C ASN A 303 -0.89 -1.27 -11.21
N GLU A 304 -0.83 -2.15 -12.22
CA GLU A 304 -0.95 -3.61 -12.05
C GLU A 304 0.29 -4.25 -11.41
N LEU A 305 1.42 -3.55 -11.36
CA LEU A 305 2.63 -4.06 -10.72
C LEU A 305 2.42 -4.27 -9.21
N TYR A 306 2.59 -5.51 -8.75
CA TYR A 306 2.64 -5.83 -7.32
C TYR A 306 4.05 -5.53 -6.78
N ALA A 307 4.17 -4.49 -5.97
CA ALA A 307 5.42 -4.09 -5.34
C ALA A 307 5.19 -3.68 -3.88
N PRO A 308 6.08 -4.05 -2.95
CA PRO A 308 5.95 -3.69 -1.53
C PRO A 308 6.09 -2.19 -1.28
N ILE A 309 6.78 -1.51 -2.18
CA ILE A 309 7.05 -0.07 -2.13
C ILE A 309 7.18 0.46 -3.56
N ARG A 310 6.70 1.67 -3.82
CA ARG A 310 6.77 2.31 -5.13
C ARG A 310 7.31 3.73 -5.04
N PRO A 311 8.13 4.17 -6.01
CA PRO A 311 8.39 5.59 -6.24
C PRO A 311 7.15 6.23 -6.87
N LYS A 312 6.82 7.42 -6.43
CA LYS A 312 5.64 8.16 -6.89
C LYS A 312 5.98 9.59 -7.29
N ARG A 313 5.23 10.07 -8.25
CA ARG A 313 5.14 11.48 -8.66
C ARG A 313 3.70 11.75 -9.04
N THR A 314 3.11 12.80 -8.52
CA THR A 314 1.73 13.20 -8.87
C THR A 314 1.64 13.48 -10.36
N PRO A 315 0.87 12.68 -11.15
CA PRO A 315 0.71 12.91 -12.57
C PRO A 315 -0.13 14.16 -12.85
N ARG A 316 0.13 14.82 -13.96
CA ARG A 316 -0.76 15.83 -14.52
C ARG A 316 -1.95 15.14 -15.20
N SER A 317 -2.99 15.93 -15.53
CA SER A 317 -4.16 15.37 -16.24
C SER A 317 -3.74 14.71 -17.56
N GLY A 318 -4.08 13.43 -17.75
CA GLY A 318 -3.72 12.64 -18.93
C GLY A 318 -2.29 12.10 -18.98
N GLU A 319 -1.45 12.41 -18.00
CA GLU A 319 -0.06 11.94 -17.95
C GLU A 319 0.03 10.54 -17.33
N LYS A 320 0.86 9.66 -17.90
CA LYS A 320 1.14 8.35 -17.31
C LYS A 320 2.09 8.50 -16.10
N PRO A 321 1.94 7.68 -15.05
CA PRO A 321 2.82 7.74 -13.88
C PRO A 321 4.31 7.62 -14.21
N SER A 322 4.71 6.73 -15.15
CA SER A 322 6.09 6.59 -15.57
C SER A 322 6.64 7.82 -16.30
N ASP A 323 5.78 8.53 -17.06
CA ASP A 323 6.18 9.76 -17.74
C ASP A 323 6.39 10.89 -16.73
N ALA A 324 5.54 10.98 -15.70
CA ALA A 324 5.70 11.91 -14.60
C ALA A 324 7.03 11.68 -13.85
N LEU A 325 7.34 10.42 -13.55
CA LEU A 325 8.59 10.02 -12.90
C LEU A 325 9.81 10.32 -13.76
N ASP A 326 9.76 10.02 -15.06
CA ASP A 326 10.85 10.23 -16.01
C ASP A 326 11.19 11.72 -16.18
N GLN A 327 10.15 12.54 -16.32
CA GLN A 327 10.31 13.98 -16.57
C GLN A 327 10.66 14.80 -15.33
N ARG A 328 10.09 14.44 -14.17
CA ARG A 328 10.16 15.25 -12.94
C ARG A 328 10.77 14.54 -11.73
N GLY A 329 11.21 13.29 -11.89
CA GLY A 329 11.81 12.49 -10.82
C GLY A 329 10.82 12.09 -9.72
N ILE A 330 11.32 11.49 -8.65
CA ILE A 330 10.52 11.01 -7.53
C ILE A 330 10.13 12.17 -6.61
N GLU A 331 8.88 12.21 -6.21
CA GLU A 331 8.32 13.19 -5.27
C GLU A 331 8.12 12.58 -3.87
N TYR A 332 7.60 11.37 -3.83
CA TYR A 332 7.34 10.64 -2.58
C TYR A 332 7.42 9.13 -2.79
N ILE A 333 7.36 8.40 -1.70
CA ILE A 333 7.40 6.93 -1.66
C ILE A 333 6.09 6.41 -1.07
N GLU A 334 5.56 5.34 -1.66
CA GLU A 334 4.37 4.64 -1.21
C GLU A 334 4.73 3.26 -0.65
N LEU A 335 4.67 3.07 0.67
CA LEU A 335 4.80 1.77 1.33
C LEU A 335 3.44 1.06 1.32
N ARG A 336 3.39 -0.19 0.82
CA ARG A 336 2.14 -0.91 0.53
C ARG A 336 1.94 -2.19 1.35
N THR A 337 2.88 -2.53 2.21
CA THR A 337 2.91 -3.80 2.95
C THR A 337 2.26 -3.75 4.33
N VAL A 338 1.46 -2.72 4.61
CA VAL A 338 0.85 -2.53 5.91
C VAL A 338 -0.54 -3.20 5.94
N ASP A 339 -0.71 -4.15 6.86
CA ASP A 339 -2.03 -4.73 7.15
C ASP A 339 -2.92 -3.70 7.88
N VAL A 340 -4.22 -3.82 7.69
CA VAL A 340 -5.21 -3.08 8.49
C VAL A 340 -5.04 -3.48 9.97
N ASN A 341 -4.81 -2.51 10.83
CA ASN A 341 -4.71 -2.71 12.27
C ASN A 341 -6.11 -2.95 12.88
N PRO A 342 -6.41 -4.17 13.35
CA PRO A 342 -7.74 -4.50 13.86
C PRO A 342 -8.04 -3.93 15.25
N PHE A 343 -7.07 -3.26 15.87
CA PHE A 343 -7.18 -2.72 17.24
C PHE A 343 -7.55 -1.23 17.28
N THR A 344 -7.81 -0.64 16.14
CA THR A 344 -8.26 0.75 15.99
C THR A 344 -9.33 0.86 14.90
N PRO A 345 -10.36 1.73 15.05
CA PRO A 345 -11.39 1.91 14.02
C PRO A 345 -10.83 2.44 12.69
N LEU A 346 -9.72 3.16 12.72
CA LEU A 346 -9.11 3.76 11.54
C LEU A 346 -8.20 2.81 10.75
N GLY A 347 -7.90 1.62 11.29
CA GLY A 347 -7.03 0.62 10.65
C GLY A 347 -5.54 0.94 10.67
N ILE A 348 -5.14 2.05 11.29
CA ILE A 348 -3.77 2.48 11.56
C ILE A 348 -3.79 3.43 12.76
N ASP A 349 -2.70 3.52 13.51
CA ASP A 349 -2.55 4.43 14.64
C ASP A 349 -1.30 5.33 14.53
N ALA A 350 -1.25 6.34 15.39
CA ALA A 350 -0.17 7.33 15.38
C ALA A 350 1.22 6.72 15.69
N ASP A 351 1.30 5.64 16.46
CA ASP A 351 2.56 4.99 16.77
C ASP A 351 3.07 4.16 15.59
N GLN A 352 2.18 3.54 14.81
CA GLN A 352 2.55 2.92 13.52
C GLN A 352 3.10 3.97 12.55
N ILE A 353 2.45 5.13 12.43
CA ILE A 353 2.90 6.23 11.56
C ILE A 353 4.30 6.69 11.97
N ARG A 354 4.55 6.91 13.27
CA ARG A 354 5.89 7.28 13.77
C ARG A 354 6.93 6.22 13.47
N PHE A 355 6.57 4.95 13.61
CA PHE A 355 7.50 3.88 13.25
C PHE A 355 7.82 3.88 11.76
N PHE A 356 6.83 4.10 10.89
CA PHE A 356 7.07 4.16 9.44
C PHE A 356 7.91 5.36 9.06
N ASP A 357 7.71 6.52 9.67
CA ASP A 357 8.62 7.67 9.50
C ASP A 357 10.06 7.30 9.83
N LEU A 358 10.25 6.70 11.01
CA LEU A 358 11.56 6.29 11.50
C LEU A 358 12.20 5.23 10.58
N PHE A 359 11.44 4.22 10.20
CA PHE A 359 11.91 3.12 9.36
C PHE A 359 12.28 3.61 7.95
N LEU A 360 11.44 4.45 7.33
CA LEU A 360 11.70 4.98 6.00
C LEU A 360 12.83 6.02 6.00
N ALA A 361 12.92 6.87 7.04
CA ALA A 361 14.05 7.77 7.21
C ALA A 361 15.36 6.99 7.39
N TRP A 362 15.37 5.92 8.19
CA TRP A 362 16.53 5.04 8.34
C TRP A 362 16.90 4.35 7.01
N CYS A 363 15.92 3.79 6.29
CA CYS A 363 16.14 3.22 4.97
C CYS A 363 16.73 4.23 3.96
N LEU A 364 16.34 5.50 4.08
CA LEU A 364 16.83 6.58 3.23
C LEU A 364 18.27 6.96 3.54
N LEU A 365 18.62 7.06 4.82
CA LEU A 365 19.93 7.53 5.29
C LEU A 365 21.01 6.44 5.25
N ARG A 366 20.61 5.17 5.34
CA ARG A 366 21.50 4.04 5.30
C ARG A 366 22.11 3.84 3.90
N PRO A 367 23.43 3.59 3.77
CA PRO A 367 24.03 3.23 2.50
C PRO A 367 23.27 2.09 1.80
N SER A 368 23.05 2.22 0.50
CA SER A 368 22.22 1.28 -0.25
C SER A 368 22.87 0.91 -1.59
N PRO A 369 23.75 -0.10 -1.64
CA PRO A 369 24.28 -0.62 -2.90
C PRO A 369 23.18 -1.22 -3.77
N VAL A 370 23.46 -1.43 -5.05
CA VAL A 370 22.56 -2.11 -5.99
C VAL A 370 22.30 -3.54 -5.51
N LEU A 371 21.07 -4.01 -5.70
CA LEU A 371 20.67 -5.37 -5.34
C LEU A 371 21.14 -6.38 -6.38
N SER A 372 21.84 -7.43 -5.96
CA SER A 372 22.10 -8.59 -6.83
C SER A 372 20.86 -9.49 -6.95
N ASP A 373 20.79 -10.31 -8.01
CA ASP A 373 19.70 -11.31 -8.18
C ASP A 373 19.65 -12.28 -6.99
N GLU A 374 20.80 -12.66 -6.43
CA GLU A 374 20.89 -13.53 -5.25
C GLU A 374 20.34 -12.83 -3.99
N GLU A 375 20.68 -11.57 -3.80
CA GLU A 375 20.18 -10.76 -2.71
C GLU A 375 18.66 -10.55 -2.80
N ILE A 376 18.13 -10.30 -3.98
CA ILE A 376 16.67 -10.22 -4.23
C ILE A 376 15.98 -11.53 -3.84
N ALA A 377 16.53 -12.66 -4.27
CA ALA A 377 15.99 -13.98 -3.94
C ALA A 377 16.03 -14.25 -2.42
N ARG A 378 17.14 -13.91 -1.76
CA ARG A 378 17.30 -14.01 -0.31
C ARG A 378 16.28 -13.16 0.46
N ASN A 379 16.13 -11.91 0.07
CA ASN A 379 15.19 -10.99 0.71
C ASN A 379 13.74 -11.50 0.56
N ARG A 380 13.40 -12.06 -0.60
CA ARG A 380 12.11 -12.71 -0.82
C ARG A 380 11.91 -13.93 0.07
N ARG A 381 12.94 -14.78 0.26
CA ARG A 381 12.87 -15.92 1.20
C ARG A 381 12.65 -15.45 2.63
N ASN A 382 13.38 -14.43 3.08
CA ASN A 382 13.21 -13.84 4.41
C ASN A 382 11.78 -13.30 4.60
N GLN A 383 11.29 -12.52 3.64
CA GLN A 383 9.93 -11.99 3.67
C GLN A 383 8.89 -13.12 3.80
N ASN A 384 8.99 -14.16 2.98
CA ASN A 384 8.05 -15.28 3.02
C ASN A 384 8.11 -16.04 4.35
N LYS A 385 9.30 -16.27 4.91
CA LYS A 385 9.46 -16.89 6.24
C LYS A 385 8.77 -16.05 7.31
N VAL A 386 8.96 -14.73 7.30
CA VAL A 386 8.34 -13.85 8.29
C VAL A 386 6.83 -13.83 8.14
N VAL A 387 6.32 -13.74 6.92
CA VAL A 387 4.88 -13.71 6.64
C VAL A 387 4.19 -15.00 7.13
N LEU A 388 4.79 -16.15 6.88
CA LEU A 388 4.17 -17.45 7.18
C LEU A 388 4.49 -17.97 8.59
N GLU A 389 5.67 -17.65 9.12
CA GLU A 389 6.22 -18.24 10.35
C GLU A 389 6.91 -17.22 11.27
N GLY A 390 6.71 -15.92 11.09
CA GLY A 390 7.50 -14.87 11.76
C GLY A 390 7.55 -14.98 13.28
N ARG A 391 6.50 -15.51 13.92
CA ARG A 391 6.41 -15.71 15.36
C ARG A 391 6.96 -17.05 15.86
N ARG A 392 7.44 -17.90 14.94
CA ARG A 392 7.97 -19.23 15.31
C ARG A 392 9.22 -19.11 16.17
N PRO A 393 9.28 -19.77 17.33
CA PRO A 393 10.48 -19.78 18.15
C PRO A 393 11.69 -20.29 17.36
N GLY A 394 12.82 -19.56 17.44
CA GLY A 394 14.06 -19.94 16.77
C GLY A 394 14.07 -19.77 15.26
N LEU A 395 13.12 -19.01 14.68
CA LEU A 395 13.11 -18.74 13.24
C LEU A 395 14.43 -18.11 12.77
N MET A 396 15.03 -18.72 11.75
CA MET A 396 16.29 -18.25 11.13
C MET A 396 16.02 -17.52 9.82
N LEU A 397 16.57 -16.34 9.70
CA LEU A 397 16.66 -15.55 8.47
C LEU A 397 18.09 -15.62 7.90
N GLU A 398 18.31 -14.94 6.79
CA GLU A 398 19.63 -14.75 6.19
C GLU A 398 19.99 -13.25 6.28
N ASP A 399 21.17 -12.93 6.81
CA ASP A 399 21.66 -11.55 6.89
C ASP A 399 22.07 -11.00 5.50
N GLU A 400 22.61 -9.78 5.47
CA GLU A 400 23.03 -9.12 4.21
C GLU A 400 24.19 -9.86 3.51
N GLN A 401 24.97 -10.65 4.24
CA GLN A 401 26.05 -11.49 3.73
C GLN A 401 25.59 -12.91 3.36
N GLY A 402 24.32 -13.26 3.63
CA GLY A 402 23.78 -14.60 3.41
C GLY A 402 24.02 -15.58 4.56
N ASN A 403 24.52 -15.12 5.71
CA ASN A 403 24.70 -15.97 6.88
C ASN A 403 23.35 -16.16 7.60
N ALA A 404 23.18 -17.36 8.17
CA ALA A 404 22.01 -17.63 8.99
C ALA A 404 22.05 -16.84 10.31
N ILE A 405 20.97 -16.12 10.61
CA ILE A 405 20.82 -15.30 11.82
C ILE A 405 19.41 -15.48 12.39
N GLY A 406 19.27 -15.55 13.72
CA GLY A 406 17.95 -15.59 14.36
C GLY A 406 17.15 -14.31 14.10
N LEU A 407 15.87 -14.43 13.77
CA LEU A 407 14.99 -13.27 13.51
C LEU A 407 15.08 -12.23 14.62
N LYS A 408 14.99 -12.67 15.89
CA LYS A 408 15.09 -11.79 17.06
C LYS A 408 16.42 -11.05 17.11
N GLU A 409 17.52 -11.77 16.91
CA GLU A 409 18.87 -11.19 16.92
C GLU A 409 19.03 -10.16 15.80
N TYR A 410 18.59 -10.52 14.58
CA TYR A 410 18.65 -9.63 13.43
C TYR A 410 17.80 -8.38 13.66
N GLY A 411 16.57 -8.56 14.10
CA GLY A 411 15.69 -7.43 14.43
C GLY A 411 16.29 -6.49 15.47
N LEU A 412 16.88 -7.01 16.54
CA LEU A 412 17.52 -6.19 17.57
C LEU A 412 18.69 -5.38 17.03
N LYS A 413 19.55 -5.97 16.16
CA LYS A 413 20.63 -5.23 15.48
C LYS A 413 20.09 -4.06 14.64
N LEU A 414 18.99 -4.28 13.90
CA LEU A 414 18.38 -3.22 13.13
C LEU A 414 17.77 -2.13 14.03
N PHE A 415 17.20 -2.51 15.17
CA PHE A 415 16.64 -1.56 16.13
C PHE A 415 17.73 -0.71 16.81
N ASP A 416 18.94 -1.23 16.98
CA ASP A 416 20.07 -0.44 17.48
C ASP A 416 20.53 0.63 16.46
N GLU A 417 20.45 0.35 15.16
CA GLU A 417 20.65 1.38 14.11
C GLU A 417 19.49 2.38 14.06
N LEU A 418 18.24 1.90 14.12
CA LEU A 418 17.04 2.74 14.15
C LEU A 418 17.06 3.72 15.33
N ALA A 419 17.62 3.33 16.48
CA ALA A 419 17.73 4.19 17.66
C ALA A 419 18.54 5.47 17.38
N GLN A 420 19.56 5.40 16.53
CA GLN A 420 20.37 6.57 16.16
C GLN A 420 19.53 7.58 15.32
N VAL A 421 18.68 7.09 14.44
CA VAL A 421 17.77 7.93 13.66
C VAL A 421 16.64 8.48 14.53
N ALA A 422 16.12 7.68 15.46
CA ALA A 422 15.12 8.13 16.43
C ALA A 422 15.64 9.30 17.28
N ASP A 423 16.89 9.24 17.74
CA ASP A 423 17.55 10.33 18.47
C ASP A 423 17.65 11.61 17.64
N LEU A 424 17.97 11.48 16.35
CA LEU A 424 18.05 12.62 15.45
C LEU A 424 16.65 13.27 15.25
N LEU A 425 15.62 12.47 14.98
CA LEU A 425 14.26 12.95 14.77
C LEU A 425 13.66 13.56 16.05
N ASP A 426 13.92 12.97 17.22
CA ASP A 426 13.47 13.50 18.51
C ASP A 426 14.13 14.84 18.83
N ARG A 427 15.43 14.99 18.56
CA ARG A 427 16.14 16.27 18.70
C ARG A 427 15.57 17.33 17.75
N CYS A 428 15.23 16.95 16.53
CA CYS A 428 14.59 17.84 15.56
C CYS A 428 13.21 18.31 16.01
N CYS A 429 12.40 17.40 16.56
CA CYS A 429 11.02 17.69 16.99
C CYS A 429 10.93 18.26 18.41
N GLY A 430 11.99 18.17 19.20
CA GLY A 430 12.00 18.59 20.61
C GLY A 430 11.13 17.71 21.53
N ARG A 431 10.91 16.45 21.16
CA ARG A 431 10.06 15.46 21.87
C ARG A 431 10.67 14.06 21.74
N ASN A 432 10.51 13.20 22.72
CA ASN A 432 11.06 11.82 22.72
C ASN A 432 10.11 10.78 22.10
N ARG A 433 9.26 11.16 21.18
CA ARG A 433 8.19 10.31 20.64
C ARG A 433 8.71 9.15 19.77
N TYR A 434 9.75 9.38 18.98
CA TYR A 434 10.33 8.33 18.11
C TYR A 434 11.06 7.27 18.93
N ARG A 435 11.79 7.66 19.98
CA ARG A 435 12.43 6.71 20.91
C ARG A 435 11.41 5.92 21.72
N GLU A 436 10.35 6.57 22.20
CA GLU A 436 9.24 5.89 22.90
C GLU A 436 8.58 4.86 22.00
N THR A 437 8.23 5.23 20.75
CA THR A 437 7.66 4.33 19.75
C THR A 437 8.61 3.16 19.44
N LEU A 438 9.89 3.43 19.23
CA LEU A 438 10.89 2.39 18.97
C LEU A 438 11.01 1.42 20.15
N ALA A 439 11.06 1.92 21.39
CA ALA A 439 11.12 1.09 22.58
C ALA A 439 9.90 0.18 22.72
N MET A 440 8.69 0.71 22.48
CA MET A 440 7.46 -0.05 22.49
C MET A 440 7.48 -1.20 21.46
N HIS A 441 7.94 -0.92 20.23
CA HIS A 441 7.99 -1.97 19.20
C HIS A 441 9.16 -2.94 19.37
N ARG A 442 10.24 -2.55 20.06
CA ARG A 442 11.33 -3.44 20.46
C ARG A 442 10.85 -4.59 21.34
N GLU A 443 9.86 -4.33 22.19
CA GLU A 443 9.24 -5.37 23.02
C GLU A 443 8.60 -6.48 22.19
N LYS A 444 8.07 -6.20 21.00
CA LYS A 444 7.53 -7.23 20.10
C LYS A 444 8.61 -8.20 19.57
N LEU A 445 9.86 -7.77 19.46
CA LEU A 445 11.01 -8.65 19.14
C LEU A 445 11.41 -9.51 20.35
N LEU A 446 11.30 -8.97 21.56
CA LEU A 446 11.61 -9.69 22.78
C LEU A 446 10.52 -10.70 23.15
N ASN A 447 9.27 -10.31 22.94
CA ASN A 447 8.07 -11.10 23.20
C ASN A 447 7.12 -11.07 21.98
N PRO A 448 7.16 -12.08 21.08
CA PRO A 448 6.32 -12.17 19.89
C PRO A 448 4.81 -12.14 20.16
N GLU A 449 4.38 -12.47 21.39
CA GLU A 449 2.95 -12.45 21.78
C GLU A 449 2.37 -11.02 21.83
N LEU A 450 3.21 -10.00 21.81
CA LEU A 450 2.81 -8.59 21.72
C LEU A 450 2.54 -8.12 20.28
N THR A 451 2.88 -8.92 19.27
CA THR A 451 2.61 -8.58 17.86
C THR A 451 1.11 -8.57 17.58
N TYR A 452 0.69 -7.79 16.60
CA TYR A 452 -0.74 -7.72 16.24
C TYR A 452 -1.31 -9.08 15.81
N SER A 453 -0.53 -9.83 15.02
CA SER A 453 -0.94 -11.18 14.60
C SER A 453 -1.10 -12.15 15.76
N ALA A 454 -0.23 -12.10 16.77
CA ALA A 454 -0.36 -12.95 17.96
C ALA A 454 -1.60 -12.58 18.77
N ARG A 455 -1.78 -11.29 19.05
CA ARG A 455 -2.94 -10.79 19.80
C ARG A 455 -4.25 -11.13 19.09
N MET A 456 -4.34 -10.86 17.77
CA MET A 456 -5.52 -11.20 16.98
C MET A 456 -5.80 -12.70 17.00
N LEU A 457 -4.79 -13.54 16.79
CA LEU A 457 -4.97 -14.99 16.78
C LEU A 457 -5.39 -15.51 18.16
N LYS A 458 -4.80 -14.98 19.23
CA LYS A 458 -5.17 -15.32 20.60
C LYS A 458 -6.64 -15.00 20.87
N GLU A 459 -7.09 -13.77 20.59
CA GLU A 459 -8.49 -13.36 20.78
C GLU A 459 -9.45 -14.23 19.94
N LEU A 460 -9.06 -14.55 18.70
CA LEU A 460 -9.84 -15.43 17.83
C LEU A 460 -10.00 -16.84 18.42
N LEU A 461 -8.90 -17.47 18.82
CA LEU A 461 -8.91 -18.83 19.36
C LEU A 461 -9.60 -18.92 20.72
N GLU A 462 -9.37 -17.96 21.62
CA GLU A 462 -10.05 -17.91 22.93
C GLU A 462 -11.56 -17.69 22.78
N SER A 463 -12.00 -16.97 21.74
CA SER A 463 -13.43 -16.78 21.48
C SER A 463 -14.14 -18.05 21.02
N GLY A 464 -13.41 -19.01 20.45
CA GLY A 464 -13.96 -20.22 19.81
C GLY A 464 -14.88 -19.93 18.61
N LYS A 465 -14.85 -18.69 18.10
CA LYS A 465 -15.69 -18.22 16.99
C LYS A 465 -14.91 -18.17 15.68
N ASP A 466 -15.64 -18.09 14.58
CA ASP A 466 -15.04 -17.86 13.26
C ASP A 466 -14.46 -16.46 13.11
N ASN A 467 -13.46 -16.32 12.24
CA ASN A 467 -12.87 -15.04 11.85
C ASN A 467 -13.94 -14.03 11.36
N GLY A 468 -14.99 -14.53 10.71
CA GLY A 468 -16.14 -13.73 10.31
C GLY A 468 -16.86 -13.11 11.51
N CYS A 469 -17.14 -13.90 12.57
CA CYS A 469 -17.77 -13.40 13.79
C CYS A 469 -16.85 -12.44 14.57
N TYR A 470 -15.55 -12.70 14.57
CA TYR A 470 -14.56 -11.81 15.18
C TYR A 470 -14.55 -10.43 14.49
N GLY A 471 -14.43 -10.42 13.18
CA GLY A 471 -14.43 -9.18 12.39
C GLY A 471 -15.77 -8.44 12.47
N ASP A 472 -16.91 -9.13 12.44
CA ASP A 472 -18.24 -8.51 12.56
C ASP A 472 -18.44 -7.83 13.94
N LYS A 473 -17.98 -8.46 15.02
CA LYS A 473 -17.99 -7.84 16.36
C LYS A 473 -17.18 -6.54 16.39
N LEU A 474 -16.00 -6.54 15.77
CA LEU A 474 -15.18 -5.34 15.67
C LEU A 474 -15.84 -4.29 14.79
N ALA A 475 -16.38 -4.68 13.62
CA ALA A 475 -17.06 -3.77 12.69
C ALA A 475 -18.25 -3.08 13.35
N THR A 476 -19.04 -3.82 14.15
CA THR A 476 -20.16 -3.27 14.90
C THR A 476 -19.68 -2.24 15.93
N ARG A 477 -18.70 -2.60 16.75
CA ARG A 477 -18.13 -1.69 17.76
C ARG A 477 -17.56 -0.42 17.12
N TYR A 478 -16.79 -0.54 16.04
CA TYR A 478 -16.19 0.60 15.39
C TYR A 478 -17.20 1.49 14.68
N ARG A 479 -18.28 0.90 14.14
CA ARG A 479 -19.39 1.70 13.62
C ARG A 479 -20.04 2.56 14.70
N GLU A 480 -20.31 1.98 15.88
CA GLU A 480 -20.89 2.70 17.03
C GLU A 480 -19.93 3.81 17.50
N GLU A 481 -18.64 3.50 17.64
CA GLU A 481 -17.59 4.46 18.06
C GLU A 481 -17.48 5.62 17.06
N LEU A 482 -17.41 5.34 15.76
CA LEU A 482 -17.31 6.36 14.73
C LEU A 482 -18.56 7.23 14.64
N LEU A 483 -19.76 6.66 14.78
CA LEU A 483 -21.02 7.42 14.79
C LEU A 483 -21.19 8.30 16.03
N ALA A 484 -20.62 7.89 17.17
CA ALA A 484 -20.62 8.70 18.40
C ALA A 484 -19.57 9.81 18.40
N GLY A 485 -18.62 9.76 17.47
CA GLY A 485 -17.58 10.80 17.32
C GLY A 485 -18.11 12.07 16.67
N GLU A 486 -17.22 13.04 16.54
CA GLU A 486 -17.45 14.32 15.86
C GLU A 486 -16.32 14.59 14.88
N LEU A 487 -16.59 15.40 13.85
CA LEU A 487 -15.57 15.89 12.91
C LEU A 487 -14.57 16.78 13.65
N GLN A 488 -13.27 16.61 13.36
CA GLN A 488 -12.19 17.29 14.07
C GLN A 488 -11.40 18.24 13.16
N TYR A 489 -11.18 17.87 11.91
CA TYR A 489 -10.37 18.61 10.93
C TYR A 489 -11.24 19.35 9.91
N TRP A 490 -12.24 18.67 9.36
CA TRP A 490 -13.20 19.24 8.42
C TRP A 490 -14.58 19.39 9.06
N ASP A 491 -15.49 20.00 8.33
CA ASP A 491 -16.90 20.11 8.69
C ASP A 491 -17.81 19.42 7.65
N GLU A 492 -19.09 19.33 7.96
CA GLU A 492 -20.10 18.75 7.05
C GLU A 492 -20.19 19.52 5.71
N ALA A 493 -19.93 20.83 5.72
CA ALA A 493 -19.96 21.66 4.52
C ALA A 493 -18.83 21.28 3.55
N TYR A 494 -17.65 20.92 4.06
CA TYR A 494 -16.56 20.41 3.25
C TYR A 494 -16.97 19.14 2.51
N PHE A 495 -17.47 18.13 3.21
CA PHE A 495 -17.85 16.86 2.59
C PHE A 495 -19.02 17.02 1.60
N ALA A 496 -20.02 17.80 1.94
CA ALA A 496 -21.13 18.11 1.03
C ALA A 496 -20.65 18.85 -0.23
N GLY A 497 -19.68 19.77 -0.07
CA GLY A 497 -19.04 20.48 -1.16
C GLY A 497 -18.26 19.54 -2.07
N GLU A 498 -17.36 18.71 -1.53
CA GLU A 498 -16.57 17.77 -2.32
C GLU A 498 -17.44 16.71 -3.02
N ALA A 499 -18.48 16.20 -2.37
CA ALA A 499 -19.42 15.28 -2.99
C ALA A 499 -20.12 15.91 -4.21
N LYS A 500 -20.62 17.15 -4.06
CA LYS A 500 -21.26 17.91 -5.15
C LYS A 500 -20.29 18.19 -6.30
N ASP A 501 -19.08 18.64 -5.97
CA ASP A 501 -18.07 19.03 -6.95
C ASP A 501 -17.52 17.80 -7.70
N SER A 502 -17.31 16.69 -7.00
CA SER A 502 -16.89 15.44 -7.65
C SER A 502 -17.92 14.92 -8.64
N LEU A 503 -19.21 14.96 -8.29
CA LEU A 503 -20.29 14.59 -9.21
C LEU A 503 -20.39 15.57 -10.41
N ALA A 504 -20.09 16.84 -10.22
CA ALA A 504 -20.04 17.81 -11.30
C ALA A 504 -18.84 17.56 -12.23
N LYS A 505 -17.64 17.29 -11.67
CA LYS A 505 -16.43 16.93 -12.41
C LYS A 505 -16.62 15.64 -13.22
N GLN A 506 -17.29 14.64 -12.67
CA GLN A 506 -17.61 13.41 -13.41
C GLN A 506 -18.50 13.71 -14.61
N ARG A 507 -19.62 14.45 -14.42
CA ARG A 507 -20.53 14.85 -15.51
C ARG A 507 -19.81 15.67 -16.59
N GLU A 508 -18.89 16.54 -16.19
CA GLU A 508 -18.09 17.31 -17.14
C GLU A 508 -17.21 16.40 -18.00
N ARG A 509 -16.50 15.45 -17.38
CA ARG A 509 -15.71 14.44 -18.12
C ARG A 509 -16.57 13.63 -19.09
N GLU A 510 -17.75 13.20 -18.67
CA GLU A 510 -18.70 12.45 -19.52
C GLU A 510 -19.19 13.26 -20.73
N ARG A 511 -19.38 14.59 -20.57
CA ARG A 511 -19.79 15.47 -21.67
C ARG A 511 -18.65 15.86 -22.60
N SER A 512 -17.43 15.95 -22.07
CA SER A 512 -16.26 16.37 -22.84
C SER A 512 -15.66 15.25 -23.69
N ASP A 513 -16.05 14.00 -23.48
CA ASP A 513 -15.60 12.87 -24.28
C ASP A 513 -16.08 13.01 -25.73
N SER A 514 -15.12 13.18 -26.66
CA SER A 514 -15.37 13.34 -28.09
C SER A 514 -14.95 12.11 -28.91
N LEU A 515 -14.14 11.23 -28.34
CA LEU A 515 -13.66 10.00 -28.99
C LEU A 515 -14.57 8.81 -28.68
N SER A 516 -14.66 7.88 -29.63
CA SER A 516 -15.17 6.55 -29.29
C SER A 516 -14.27 5.90 -28.25
N PHE A 517 -14.78 4.92 -27.52
CA PHE A 517 -13.95 4.22 -26.52
C PHE A 517 -12.77 3.47 -27.15
N ASP A 518 -12.96 2.93 -28.36
CA ASP A 518 -11.92 2.26 -29.14
C ASP A 518 -10.80 3.25 -29.53
N ASP A 519 -11.18 4.44 -30.04
CA ASP A 519 -10.21 5.49 -30.40
C ASP A 519 -9.50 6.05 -29.18
N PHE A 520 -10.21 6.23 -28.06
CA PHE A 520 -9.60 6.65 -26.80
C PHE A 520 -8.55 5.66 -26.31
N LEU A 521 -8.82 4.35 -26.35
CA LEU A 521 -7.85 3.34 -25.96
C LEU A 521 -6.65 3.31 -26.92
N ALA A 522 -6.89 3.45 -28.24
CA ALA A 522 -5.83 3.50 -29.24
C ALA A 522 -4.89 4.71 -29.01
N ASP A 523 -5.46 5.87 -28.70
CA ASP A 523 -4.69 7.08 -28.36
C ASP A 523 -3.91 6.89 -27.05
N TYR A 524 -4.57 6.41 -25.99
CA TYR A 524 -3.96 6.19 -24.67
C TYR A 524 -2.75 5.23 -24.73
N PHE A 525 -2.83 4.17 -25.53
CA PHE A 525 -1.74 3.20 -25.71
C PHE A 525 -0.77 3.54 -26.84
N GLY A 526 -1.01 4.61 -27.59
CA GLY A 526 -0.15 5.01 -28.72
C GLY A 526 -0.21 4.01 -29.90
N THR A 527 -1.34 3.32 -30.07
CA THR A 527 -1.56 2.34 -31.15
C THR A 527 -2.35 2.94 -32.31
N THR A 528 -2.53 4.25 -32.35
CA THR A 528 -3.24 4.94 -33.42
C THR A 528 -2.54 4.65 -34.76
N THR A 529 -3.15 3.82 -35.58
CA THR A 529 -2.78 3.66 -36.99
C THR A 529 -3.08 4.98 -37.67
N THR A 530 -2.05 5.74 -38.02
CA THR A 530 -2.19 6.85 -38.93
C THR A 530 -2.71 6.25 -40.24
N THR A 531 -4.03 6.29 -40.45
CA THR A 531 -4.61 6.02 -41.75
C THR A 531 -4.16 7.18 -42.63
N THR A 532 -3.04 7.01 -43.30
CA THR A 532 -2.65 7.87 -44.41
C THR A 532 -3.70 7.61 -45.48
N THR A 533 -4.72 8.46 -45.54
CA THR A 533 -5.59 8.57 -46.71
C THR A 533 -4.70 9.00 -47.88
N ALA A 534 -4.45 8.03 -48.80
CA ALA A 534 -3.86 8.26 -50.09
C ALA A 534 -4.82 9.01 -51.02
#